data_304b6015ed7252b2892d65968ebbf24f
#
_entry.id   304b6015ed7252b2892d65968ebbf24f
#
_cell.length_a   1.000
_cell.length_b   1.000
_cell.length_c   1.000
_cell.angle_alpha   90.00
_cell.angle_beta   90.00
_cell.angle_gamma   90.00
#
_symmetry.space_group_name_H-M   'P 1'
#
loop_
_entity.id
_entity.type
_entity.pdbx_description
1 polymer ?
#
loop_
_entity_poly.entity_id
_entity_poly.type
_entity_poly.pdbx_seq_one_letter_code
_entity_poly.pdbx_strand_id
1 'polypeptide(L)'
;MKKSPLLSIFLIVFVDVLGLTIILPLLPFYAELLGATPRIVGLLVSAYAICQLLAGPPLGHLSDRIGRRPVLLVSQIGTCIGFLILAYAQTLWLVFLARIIDGLTAGNLTVAQAYIADVTDPANRTKSFGIIGIAFGLGFLFGPGISGFLAQFNNTYPIFAAAGLSLTSILCTYFLLPSVVPHPHPELEEGLSRWSSLRQSFKDKQLGPMLWQFFAFTFAFSTFFSGFALFAERRFTHNGSPFGTKEVGYVFAFSGLIGVLIQGGGIGSLVKAFGESRLVKMGFLTMAVGFALLSGVHAIPYLLLAIGLLTFGSAILRPSLTALITTHTPRHRQGMIIGMMQSLMSISQIIAPIIAGFLIQTQFLSTWAFAGSIFCAVGWALISVTK
;
A
#
# COMPACT_ATOMS: atom_id res chain seq x y z
N MET A 1 28.18 -10.26 -19.08
CA MET A 1 26.83 -10.73 -18.73
C MET A 1 25.82 -9.63 -19.05
N LYS A 2 24.89 -9.84 -19.98
CA LYS A 2 23.81 -8.88 -20.23
C LYS A 2 22.94 -8.84 -18.97
N LYS A 3 22.98 -7.70 -18.25
CA LYS A 3 22.16 -7.49 -17.05
C LYS A 3 20.68 -7.55 -17.46
N SER A 4 19.90 -8.43 -16.85
CA SER A 4 18.46 -8.49 -17.10
C SER A 4 17.78 -7.25 -16.51
N PRO A 5 17.18 -6.36 -17.31
CA PRO A 5 16.52 -5.15 -16.79
C PRO A 5 15.43 -5.47 -15.76
N LEU A 6 14.71 -6.59 -15.96
CA LEU A 6 13.64 -7.02 -15.05
C LEU A 6 14.15 -7.47 -13.69
N LEU A 7 15.32 -8.14 -13.63
CA LEU A 7 15.93 -8.51 -12.35
C LEU A 7 16.42 -7.28 -11.59
N SER A 8 17.01 -6.32 -12.30
CA SER A 8 17.48 -5.07 -11.68
C SER A 8 16.32 -4.29 -11.07
N ILE A 9 15.23 -4.10 -11.82
CA ILE A 9 14.07 -3.36 -11.32
C ILE A 9 13.34 -4.13 -10.20
N PHE A 10 13.32 -5.48 -10.24
CA PHE A 10 12.80 -6.29 -9.14
C PHE A 10 13.56 -6.02 -7.83
N LEU A 11 14.90 -6.09 -7.86
CA LEU A 11 15.73 -5.84 -6.68
C LEU A 11 15.51 -4.43 -6.12
N ILE A 12 15.43 -3.44 -7.00
CA ILE A 12 15.18 -2.04 -6.63
C ILE A 12 13.82 -1.92 -5.94
N VAL A 13 12.75 -2.41 -6.57
CA VAL A 13 11.39 -2.32 -6.01
C VAL A 13 11.28 -3.13 -4.71
N PHE A 14 11.88 -4.32 -4.65
CA PHE A 14 11.88 -5.14 -3.44
C PHE A 14 12.54 -4.41 -2.25
N VAL A 15 13.71 -3.82 -2.47
CA VAL A 15 14.44 -3.10 -1.42
C VAL A 15 13.68 -1.84 -0.99
N ASP A 16 13.08 -1.10 -1.93
CA ASP A 16 12.25 0.08 -1.62
C ASP A 16 11.01 -0.31 -0.81
N VAL A 17 10.30 -1.38 -1.22
CA VAL A 17 9.12 -1.86 -0.49
C VAL A 17 9.50 -2.40 0.88
N LEU A 18 10.64 -3.08 1.00
CA LEU A 18 11.13 -3.56 2.28
C LEU A 18 11.40 -2.40 3.25
N GLY A 19 12.07 -1.33 2.77
CA GLY A 19 12.28 -0.10 3.55
C GLY A 19 10.96 0.53 4.02
N LEU A 20 9.98 0.65 3.12
CA LEU A 20 8.65 1.16 3.44
C LEU A 20 7.95 0.30 4.52
N THR A 21 7.96 -1.01 4.36
CA THR A 21 7.23 -1.93 5.24
C THR A 21 7.86 -2.10 6.62
N ILE A 22 9.15 -1.83 6.75
CA ILE A 22 9.84 -1.72 8.05
C ILE A 22 9.27 -0.56 8.88
N ILE A 23 8.96 0.57 8.25
CA ILE A 23 8.47 1.78 8.94
C ILE A 23 7.00 1.64 9.38
N LEU A 24 6.18 0.85 8.67
CA LEU A 24 4.74 0.76 8.92
C LEU A 24 4.35 0.43 10.37
N PRO A 25 4.90 -0.63 11.02
CA PRO A 25 4.53 -0.95 12.40
C PRO A 25 5.18 0.00 13.42
N LEU A 26 6.29 0.64 13.05
CA LEU A 26 7.10 1.45 13.96
C LEU A 26 6.59 2.88 14.09
N LEU A 27 6.19 3.51 12.97
CA LEU A 27 5.92 4.95 12.91
C LEU A 27 4.91 5.44 13.95
N PRO A 28 3.79 4.74 14.22
CA PRO A 28 2.85 5.15 15.25
C PRO A 28 3.50 5.23 16.63
N PHE A 29 4.20 4.19 17.06
CA PHE A 29 4.86 4.14 18.36
C PHE A 29 5.98 5.17 18.48
N TYR A 30 6.79 5.31 17.43
CA TYR A 30 7.87 6.30 17.40
C TYR A 30 7.35 7.74 17.51
N ALA A 31 6.24 8.05 16.84
CA ALA A 31 5.60 9.34 16.94
C ALA A 31 4.98 9.58 18.34
N GLU A 32 4.36 8.57 18.96
CA GLU A 32 3.82 8.68 20.33
C GLU A 32 4.92 8.89 21.38
N LEU A 33 6.10 8.29 21.21
CA LEU A 33 7.27 8.58 22.07
C LEU A 33 7.70 10.06 21.99
N LEU A 34 7.45 10.73 20.89
CA LEU A 34 7.70 12.17 20.71
C LEU A 34 6.49 13.05 21.06
N GLY A 35 5.47 12.47 21.70
CA GLY A 35 4.29 13.20 22.19
C GLY A 35 3.14 13.30 21.17
N ALA A 36 3.15 12.51 20.08
CA ALA A 36 2.01 12.49 19.17
C ALA A 36 0.79 11.85 19.81
N THR A 37 -0.37 12.43 19.56
CA THR A 37 -1.64 11.77 19.83
C THR A 37 -2.03 10.87 18.63
N PRO A 38 -2.96 9.91 18.77
CA PRO A 38 -3.44 9.12 17.65
C PRO A 38 -3.95 9.95 16.45
N ARG A 39 -4.54 11.11 16.69
CA ARG A 39 -4.92 12.06 15.61
C ARG A 39 -3.70 12.57 14.85
N ILE A 40 -2.64 12.95 15.59
CA ILE A 40 -1.40 13.42 14.97
C ILE A 40 -0.74 12.30 14.17
N VAL A 41 -0.76 11.06 14.65
CA VAL A 41 -0.28 9.90 13.87
C VAL A 41 -1.08 9.73 12.59
N GLY A 42 -2.41 9.83 12.64
CA GLY A 42 -3.25 9.82 11.45
C GLY A 42 -2.89 10.93 10.46
N LEU A 43 -2.64 12.15 10.95
CA LEU A 43 -2.20 13.28 10.13
C LEU A 43 -0.82 13.05 9.51
N LEU A 44 0.12 12.43 10.23
CA LEU A 44 1.45 12.08 9.70
C LEU A 44 1.37 11.13 8.50
N VAL A 45 0.54 10.09 8.60
CA VAL A 45 0.32 9.15 7.50
C VAL A 45 -0.37 9.85 6.33
N SER A 46 -1.36 10.69 6.60
CA SER A 46 -2.09 11.44 5.57
C SER A 46 -1.22 12.50 4.88
N ALA A 47 -0.32 13.17 5.62
CA ALA A 47 0.60 14.14 5.05
C ALA A 47 1.51 13.52 3.98
N TYR A 48 2.07 12.33 4.25
CA TYR A 48 2.81 11.56 3.25
C TYR A 48 1.94 11.27 2.02
N ALA A 49 0.72 10.76 2.22
CA ALA A 49 -0.16 10.38 1.12
C ALA A 49 -0.62 11.58 0.27
N ILE A 50 -0.84 12.74 0.89
CA ILE A 50 -1.13 14.00 0.18
C ILE A 50 0.06 14.40 -0.68
N CYS A 51 1.26 14.44 -0.11
CA CYS A 51 2.48 14.80 -0.83
C CYS A 51 2.74 13.84 -2.00
N GLN A 52 2.57 12.52 -1.79
CA GLN A 52 2.70 11.50 -2.83
C GLN A 52 1.70 11.69 -3.97
N LEU A 53 0.43 12.00 -3.64
CA LEU A 53 -0.61 12.25 -4.65
C LEU A 53 -0.27 13.48 -5.50
N LEU A 54 0.25 14.54 -4.88
CA LEU A 54 0.65 15.78 -5.58
C LEU A 54 1.92 15.58 -6.40
N ALA A 55 2.89 14.81 -5.90
CA ALA A 55 4.18 14.60 -6.54
C ALA A 55 4.14 13.56 -7.67
N GLY A 56 3.22 12.60 -7.63
CA GLY A 56 3.14 11.50 -8.59
C GLY A 56 3.08 11.96 -10.05
N PRO A 57 2.12 12.79 -10.47
CA PRO A 57 2.02 13.26 -11.85
C PRO A 57 3.24 14.06 -12.32
N PRO A 58 3.76 15.08 -11.58
CA PRO A 58 4.98 15.78 -11.95
C PRO A 58 6.20 14.86 -12.13
N LEU A 59 6.42 13.92 -11.19
CA LEU A 59 7.53 12.97 -11.27
C LEU A 59 7.37 12.01 -12.46
N GLY A 60 6.14 11.58 -12.76
CA GLY A 60 5.83 10.80 -13.94
C GLY A 60 6.21 11.56 -15.22
N HIS A 61 5.70 12.77 -15.41
CA HIS A 61 6.03 13.62 -16.57
C HIS A 61 7.52 13.93 -16.66
N LEU A 62 8.18 14.21 -15.52
CA LEU A 62 9.61 14.44 -15.51
C LEU A 62 10.38 13.20 -16.00
N SER A 63 9.93 12.00 -15.57
CA SER A 63 10.54 10.73 -15.99
C SER A 63 10.35 10.42 -17.47
N ASP A 64 9.28 10.94 -18.09
CA ASP A 64 9.07 10.86 -19.55
C ASP A 64 10.03 11.77 -20.31
N ARG A 65 10.46 12.89 -19.73
CA ARG A 65 11.33 13.89 -20.38
C ARG A 65 12.82 13.60 -20.20
N ILE A 66 13.27 13.39 -18.96
CA ILE A 66 14.71 13.22 -18.64
C ILE A 66 15.15 11.76 -18.49
N GLY A 67 14.18 10.82 -18.61
CA GLY A 67 14.40 9.39 -18.49
C GLY A 67 14.01 8.82 -17.13
N ARG A 68 13.70 7.52 -17.09
CA ARG A 68 13.22 6.82 -15.90
C ARG A 68 14.27 6.76 -14.78
N ARG A 69 15.52 6.43 -15.15
CA ARG A 69 16.60 6.21 -14.19
C ARG A 69 16.98 7.45 -13.38
N PRO A 70 17.17 8.66 -13.96
CA PRO A 70 17.45 9.87 -13.18
C PRO A 70 16.35 10.21 -12.19
N VAL A 71 15.07 10.12 -12.58
CA VAL A 71 13.95 10.45 -11.70
C VAL A 71 13.82 9.42 -10.57
N LEU A 72 14.05 8.14 -10.86
CA LEU A 72 14.06 7.09 -9.85
C LEU A 72 15.16 7.35 -8.81
N LEU A 73 16.38 7.75 -9.24
CA LEU A 73 17.46 8.13 -8.31
C LEU A 73 17.09 9.32 -7.44
N VAL A 74 16.50 10.38 -8.00
CA VAL A 74 16.05 11.55 -7.23
C VAL A 74 14.99 11.14 -6.19
N SER A 75 14.03 10.30 -6.58
CA SER A 75 13.02 9.78 -5.66
C SER A 75 13.64 8.97 -4.52
N GLN A 76 14.54 8.06 -4.82
CA GLN A 76 15.21 7.23 -3.82
C GLN A 76 16.11 8.04 -2.87
N ILE A 77 16.81 9.05 -3.40
CA ILE A 77 17.61 9.98 -2.57
C ILE A 77 16.70 10.73 -1.59
N GLY A 78 15.55 11.22 -2.06
CA GLY A 78 14.58 11.89 -1.19
C GLY A 78 14.03 10.96 -0.11
N THR A 79 13.69 9.73 -0.44
CA THR A 79 13.27 8.70 0.54
C THR A 79 14.39 8.41 1.56
N CYS A 80 15.64 8.27 1.11
CA CYS A 80 16.79 8.05 1.99
C CYS A 80 16.98 9.23 2.97
N ILE A 81 16.93 10.46 2.46
CA ILE A 81 17.00 11.68 3.28
C ILE A 81 15.81 11.70 4.28
N GLY A 82 14.60 11.38 3.85
CA GLY A 82 13.44 11.26 4.72
C GLY A 82 13.66 10.27 5.87
N PHE A 83 14.19 9.09 5.58
CA PHE A 83 14.51 8.10 6.63
C PHE A 83 15.63 8.57 7.56
N LEU A 84 16.67 9.25 7.05
CA LEU A 84 17.71 9.80 7.90
C LEU A 84 17.18 10.91 8.82
N ILE A 85 16.38 11.84 8.31
CA ILE A 85 15.71 12.86 9.15
C ILE A 85 14.83 12.19 10.20
N LEU A 86 14.08 11.15 9.82
CA LEU A 86 13.24 10.39 10.77
C LEU A 86 14.08 9.70 11.86
N ALA A 87 15.22 9.11 11.50
CA ALA A 87 16.10 8.42 12.45
C ALA A 87 16.69 9.34 13.52
N TYR A 88 16.96 10.60 13.16
CA TYR A 88 17.47 11.63 14.07
C TYR A 88 16.38 12.57 14.62
N ALA A 89 15.10 12.28 14.35
CA ALA A 89 14.02 13.13 14.81
C ALA A 89 13.88 13.09 16.33
N GLN A 90 13.97 14.26 16.95
CA GLN A 90 13.75 14.48 18.40
C GLN A 90 12.46 15.27 18.66
N THR A 91 11.77 15.69 17.62
CA THR A 91 10.53 16.47 17.69
C THR A 91 9.55 16.00 16.63
N LEU A 92 8.27 16.15 16.90
CA LEU A 92 7.20 15.83 15.93
C LEU A 92 7.33 16.60 14.63
N TRP A 93 7.82 17.83 14.66
CA TRP A 93 8.09 18.63 13.48
C TRP A 93 9.04 17.95 12.51
N LEU A 94 10.14 17.36 13.03
CA LEU A 94 11.09 16.62 12.18
C LEU A 94 10.48 15.34 11.60
N VAL A 95 9.59 14.67 12.35
CA VAL A 95 8.84 13.52 11.83
C VAL A 95 7.92 13.94 10.67
N PHE A 96 7.20 15.07 10.81
CA PHE A 96 6.40 15.62 9.70
C PHE A 96 7.28 16.00 8.50
N LEU A 97 8.38 16.67 8.73
CA LEU A 97 9.30 17.06 7.66
C LEU A 97 9.83 15.82 6.92
N ALA A 98 10.22 14.78 7.64
CA ALA A 98 10.64 13.51 7.04
C ALA A 98 9.54 12.90 6.15
N ARG A 99 8.28 12.89 6.62
CA ARG A 99 7.15 12.35 5.85
C ARG A 99 6.80 13.22 4.63
N ILE A 100 6.91 14.53 4.74
CA ILE A 100 6.67 15.46 3.63
C ILE A 100 7.74 15.28 2.54
N ILE A 101 9.02 15.24 2.92
CA ILE A 101 10.13 15.04 1.95
C ILE A 101 9.97 13.69 1.25
N ASP A 102 9.77 12.60 2.01
CA ASP A 102 9.56 11.27 1.47
C ASP A 102 8.34 11.23 0.54
N GLY A 103 7.22 11.85 0.93
CA GLY A 103 6.01 11.93 0.11
C GLY A 103 6.19 12.74 -1.18
N LEU A 104 6.86 13.91 -1.12
CA LEU A 104 7.13 14.74 -2.29
C LEU A 104 8.10 14.08 -3.28
N THR A 105 8.87 13.11 -2.83
CA THR A 105 9.79 12.33 -3.66
C THR A 105 9.30 10.91 -3.94
N ALA A 106 8.09 10.54 -3.51
CA ALA A 106 7.54 9.19 -3.63
C ALA A 106 7.13 8.82 -5.07
N GLY A 107 8.08 8.88 -6.00
CA GLY A 107 7.91 8.47 -7.40
C GLY A 107 8.37 7.05 -7.70
N ASN A 108 9.02 6.36 -6.76
CA ASN A 108 9.71 5.10 -6.97
C ASN A 108 8.82 4.05 -7.67
N LEU A 109 7.62 3.79 -7.12
CA LEU A 109 6.73 2.78 -7.67
C LEU A 109 6.17 3.17 -9.05
N THR A 110 5.75 4.42 -9.22
CA THR A 110 5.20 4.93 -10.49
C THR A 110 6.24 4.87 -11.60
N VAL A 111 7.47 5.34 -11.32
CA VAL A 111 8.57 5.34 -12.28
C VAL A 111 9.05 3.91 -12.57
N ALA A 112 9.09 3.02 -11.56
CA ALA A 112 9.41 1.61 -11.74
C ALA A 112 8.39 0.90 -12.64
N GLN A 113 7.09 1.18 -12.46
CA GLN A 113 6.03 0.66 -13.32
C GLN A 113 6.18 1.15 -14.77
N ALA A 114 6.46 2.43 -14.95
CA ALA A 114 6.72 3.01 -16.27
C ALA A 114 7.96 2.36 -16.91
N TYR A 115 9.05 2.19 -16.16
CA TYR A 115 10.24 1.50 -16.65
C TYR A 115 9.95 0.07 -17.13
N ILE A 116 9.18 -0.72 -16.35
CA ILE A 116 8.77 -2.08 -16.76
C ILE A 116 7.97 -2.03 -18.05
N ALA A 117 7.05 -1.06 -18.19
CA ALA A 117 6.26 -0.89 -19.40
C ALA A 117 7.12 -0.58 -20.62
N ASP A 118 8.20 0.20 -20.44
CA ASP A 118 9.13 0.61 -21.51
C ASP A 118 10.05 -0.55 -21.97
N VAL A 119 10.43 -1.47 -21.06
CA VAL A 119 11.37 -2.57 -21.35
C VAL A 119 10.69 -3.90 -21.66
N THR A 120 9.35 -3.95 -21.64
CA THR A 120 8.60 -5.21 -21.80
C THR A 120 7.65 -5.14 -22.99
N ASP A 121 7.69 -6.15 -23.84
CA ASP A 121 6.74 -6.31 -24.94
C ASP A 121 5.29 -6.37 -24.42
N PRO A 122 4.31 -5.81 -25.16
CA PRO A 122 2.90 -5.81 -24.74
C PRO A 122 2.36 -7.17 -24.32
N ALA A 123 2.78 -8.26 -24.97
CA ALA A 123 2.36 -9.63 -24.66
C ALA A 123 2.86 -10.14 -23.31
N ASN A 124 3.98 -9.61 -22.79
CA ASN A 124 4.61 -10.03 -21.56
C ASN A 124 4.40 -9.04 -20.38
N ARG A 125 3.75 -7.90 -20.62
CA ARG A 125 3.57 -6.82 -19.61
C ARG A 125 2.92 -7.33 -18.33
N THR A 126 1.84 -8.09 -18.42
CA THR A 126 1.14 -8.64 -17.26
C THR A 126 2.07 -9.48 -16.36
N LYS A 127 2.89 -10.34 -16.99
CA LYS A 127 3.86 -11.16 -16.27
C LYS A 127 4.95 -10.30 -15.62
N SER A 128 5.42 -9.27 -16.30
CA SER A 128 6.46 -8.35 -15.79
C SER A 128 5.95 -7.48 -14.64
N PHE A 129 4.69 -7.03 -14.69
CA PHE A 129 4.06 -6.34 -13.55
C PHE A 129 3.86 -7.27 -12.34
N GLY A 130 3.74 -8.58 -12.55
CA GLY A 130 3.73 -9.58 -11.48
C GLY A 130 4.97 -9.52 -10.58
N ILE A 131 6.10 -9.07 -11.11
CA ILE A 131 7.37 -8.87 -10.37
C ILE A 131 7.17 -7.85 -9.23
N ILE A 132 6.44 -6.78 -9.47
CA ILE A 132 6.10 -5.79 -8.42
C ILE A 132 5.26 -6.44 -7.32
N GLY A 133 4.29 -7.26 -7.71
CA GLY A 133 3.46 -8.01 -6.74
C GLY A 133 4.28 -8.93 -5.83
N ILE A 134 5.27 -9.62 -6.38
CA ILE A 134 6.21 -10.46 -5.61
C ILE A 134 7.05 -9.60 -4.66
N ALA A 135 7.57 -8.46 -5.13
CA ALA A 135 8.34 -7.55 -4.30
C ALA A 135 7.52 -7.03 -3.11
N PHE A 136 6.26 -6.65 -3.33
CA PHE A 136 5.34 -6.27 -2.25
C PHE A 136 5.06 -7.43 -1.29
N GLY A 137 4.78 -8.63 -1.80
CA GLY A 137 4.55 -9.81 -0.97
C GLY A 137 5.72 -10.11 -0.04
N LEU A 138 6.93 -10.15 -0.59
CA LEU A 138 8.15 -10.38 0.19
C LEU A 138 8.45 -9.22 1.16
N GLY A 139 8.24 -7.97 0.74
CA GLY A 139 8.42 -6.80 1.59
C GLY A 139 7.48 -6.83 2.80
N PHE A 140 6.20 -7.13 2.61
CA PHE A 140 5.23 -7.27 3.71
C PHE A 140 5.49 -8.50 4.59
N LEU A 141 6.13 -9.55 4.06
CA LEU A 141 6.51 -10.71 4.86
C LEU A 141 7.70 -10.39 5.78
N PHE A 142 8.77 -9.80 5.22
CA PHE A 142 10.01 -9.61 5.94
C PHE A 142 10.11 -8.27 6.67
N GLY A 143 9.59 -7.19 6.08
CA GLY A 143 9.76 -5.82 6.60
C GLY A 143 9.24 -5.64 8.02
N PRO A 144 7.96 -5.94 8.32
CA PRO A 144 7.43 -5.80 9.66
C PRO A 144 8.11 -6.72 10.69
N GLY A 145 8.50 -7.93 10.28
CA GLY A 145 9.26 -8.86 11.12
C GLY A 145 10.64 -8.30 11.50
N ILE A 146 11.36 -7.74 10.51
CA ILE A 146 12.66 -7.06 10.74
C ILE A 146 12.45 -5.84 11.65
N SER A 147 11.40 -5.05 11.41
CA SER A 147 11.05 -3.90 12.24
C SER A 147 10.84 -4.31 13.70
N GLY A 148 9.99 -5.31 13.93
CA GLY A 148 9.70 -5.82 15.28
C GLY A 148 10.93 -6.42 15.98
N PHE A 149 11.81 -7.09 15.24
CA PHE A 149 13.05 -7.63 15.78
C PHE A 149 14.04 -6.51 16.17
N LEU A 150 14.28 -5.55 15.31
CA LEU A 150 15.24 -4.47 15.56
C LEU A 150 14.75 -3.50 16.64
N ALA A 151 13.44 -3.25 16.70
CA ALA A 151 12.84 -2.36 17.70
C ALA A 151 13.01 -2.87 19.16
N GLN A 152 13.28 -4.16 19.36
CA GLN A 152 13.59 -4.70 20.71
C GLN A 152 14.88 -4.13 21.30
N PHE A 153 15.82 -3.72 20.45
CA PHE A 153 17.09 -3.14 20.87
C PHE A 153 16.99 -1.61 20.96
N ASN A 154 16.44 -0.98 19.92
CA ASN A 154 16.19 0.47 19.88
C ASN A 154 15.17 0.78 18.80
N ASN A 155 14.22 1.68 19.07
CA ASN A 155 13.21 2.12 18.12
C ASN A 155 13.77 2.86 16.88
N THR A 156 15.00 3.36 16.95
CA THR A 156 15.66 4.00 15.78
C THR A 156 16.35 3.00 14.84
N TYR A 157 16.68 1.79 15.32
CA TYR A 157 17.38 0.80 14.48
C TYR A 157 16.59 0.36 13.24
N PRO A 158 15.26 0.12 13.32
CA PRO A 158 14.49 -0.14 12.11
C PRO A 158 14.55 1.01 11.09
N ILE A 159 14.60 2.27 11.55
CA ILE A 159 14.66 3.43 10.67
C ILE A 159 16.04 3.52 9.98
N PHE A 160 17.12 3.26 10.71
CA PHE A 160 18.46 3.17 10.11
C PHE A 160 18.57 2.01 9.12
N ALA A 161 17.92 0.87 9.41
CA ALA A 161 17.87 -0.25 8.47
C ALA A 161 17.13 0.15 7.19
N ALA A 162 15.99 0.86 7.29
CA ALA A 162 15.26 1.39 6.13
C ALA A 162 16.10 2.40 5.32
N ALA A 163 16.85 3.30 6.00
CA ALA A 163 17.78 4.22 5.34
C ALA A 163 18.90 3.47 4.60
N GLY A 164 19.49 2.44 5.21
CA GLY A 164 20.50 1.58 4.59
C GLY A 164 19.98 0.81 3.39
N LEU A 165 18.75 0.31 3.46
CA LEU A 165 18.06 -0.30 2.32
C LEU A 165 17.83 0.72 1.20
N SER A 166 17.36 1.93 1.53
CA SER A 166 17.19 3.00 0.54
C SER A 166 18.51 3.36 -0.14
N LEU A 167 19.61 3.44 0.60
CA LEU A 167 20.95 3.62 0.04
C LEU A 167 21.33 2.45 -0.89
N THR A 168 21.03 1.22 -0.49
CA THR A 168 21.24 0.03 -1.32
C THR A 168 20.43 0.11 -2.62
N SER A 169 19.18 0.57 -2.56
CA SER A 169 18.33 0.78 -3.73
C SER A 169 18.92 1.83 -4.68
N ILE A 170 19.44 2.95 -4.14
CA ILE A 170 20.17 3.98 -4.92
C ILE A 170 21.35 3.37 -5.64
N LEU A 171 22.19 2.61 -4.94
CA LEU A 171 23.37 1.95 -5.55
C LEU A 171 22.95 0.93 -6.62
N CYS A 172 21.93 0.12 -6.35
CA CYS A 172 21.37 -0.80 -7.34
C CYS A 172 20.86 -0.05 -8.57
N THR A 173 20.13 1.03 -8.41
CA THR A 173 19.65 1.86 -9.53
C THR A 173 20.82 2.46 -10.31
N TYR A 174 21.81 2.98 -9.61
CA TYR A 174 22.97 3.61 -10.25
C TYR A 174 23.84 2.61 -11.02
N PHE A 175 24.12 1.42 -10.47
CA PHE A 175 25.04 0.46 -11.09
C PHE A 175 24.34 -0.59 -11.96
N LEU A 176 23.09 -0.96 -11.66
CA LEU A 176 22.44 -2.10 -12.30
C LEU A 176 21.36 -1.69 -13.31
N LEU A 177 20.69 -0.53 -13.14
CA LEU A 177 19.57 -0.17 -14.00
C LEU A 177 20.07 0.47 -15.30
N PRO A 178 19.84 -0.14 -16.48
CA PRO A 178 20.15 0.47 -17.75
C PRO A 178 19.33 1.76 -17.99
N SER A 179 19.95 2.76 -18.61
CA SER A 179 19.19 3.92 -19.10
C SER A 179 18.39 3.50 -20.32
N VAL A 180 17.08 3.70 -20.26
CA VAL A 180 16.17 3.48 -21.39
C VAL A 180 15.65 4.84 -21.83
N VAL A 181 15.69 5.08 -23.13
CA VAL A 181 15.07 6.27 -23.71
C VAL A 181 13.55 6.06 -23.63
N PRO A 182 12.81 6.97 -23.00
CA PRO A 182 11.36 6.85 -22.93
C PRO A 182 10.78 6.86 -24.34
N HIS A 183 9.87 5.92 -24.62
CA HIS A 183 9.08 6.01 -25.83
C HIS A 183 8.08 7.16 -25.65
N PRO A 184 7.99 8.10 -26.59
CA PRO A 184 6.96 9.12 -26.55
C PRO A 184 5.60 8.43 -26.47
N HIS A 185 4.92 8.52 -25.35
CA HIS A 185 3.52 8.14 -25.31
C HIS A 185 2.76 9.16 -26.16
N PRO A 186 1.88 8.72 -27.09
CA PRO A 186 0.99 9.63 -27.79
C PRO A 186 0.33 10.51 -26.72
N GLU A 187 0.40 11.82 -26.89
CA GLU A 187 -0.31 12.76 -26.05
C GLU A 187 -1.75 12.26 -25.94
N LEU A 188 -2.17 11.94 -24.71
CA LEU A 188 -3.56 11.60 -24.44
C LEU A 188 -4.38 12.76 -24.99
N GLU A 189 -5.21 12.48 -25.98
CA GLU A 189 -6.07 13.48 -26.61
C GLU A 189 -6.65 14.41 -25.52
N GLU A 190 -6.33 15.69 -25.61
CA GLU A 190 -6.78 16.75 -24.71
C GLU A 190 -8.29 17.04 -24.85
N GLY A 191 -9.11 16.00 -24.97
CA GLY A 191 -10.51 16.14 -25.31
C GLY A 191 -11.50 16.13 -24.14
N LEU A 192 -11.14 15.51 -23.01
CA LEU A 192 -12.06 15.41 -21.87
C LEU A 192 -11.29 15.75 -20.56
N SER A 193 -11.75 16.76 -19.84
CA SER A 193 -11.25 17.03 -18.48
C SER A 193 -11.24 15.74 -17.68
N ARG A 194 -10.13 15.43 -16.99
CA ARG A 194 -9.98 14.24 -16.11
C ARG A 194 -11.21 14.07 -15.19
N TRP A 195 -11.80 15.17 -14.74
CA TRP A 195 -12.98 15.21 -13.88
C TRP A 195 -14.28 14.78 -14.60
N SER A 196 -14.45 15.12 -15.88
CA SER A 196 -15.63 14.70 -16.65
C SER A 196 -15.58 13.19 -16.93
N SER A 197 -14.40 12.66 -17.25
CA SER A 197 -14.18 11.22 -17.46
C SER A 197 -14.36 10.40 -16.17
N LEU A 198 -13.88 10.93 -15.03
CA LEU A 198 -14.15 10.39 -13.68
C LEU A 198 -15.67 10.29 -13.43
N ARG A 199 -16.37 11.42 -13.57
CA ARG A 199 -17.82 11.48 -13.33
C ARG A 199 -18.60 10.54 -14.26
N GLN A 200 -18.18 10.40 -15.51
CA GLN A 200 -18.82 9.52 -16.49
C GLN A 200 -18.61 8.05 -16.11
N SER A 201 -17.38 7.65 -15.69
CA SER A 201 -17.09 6.29 -15.29
C SER A 201 -17.83 5.85 -14.03
N PHE A 202 -18.04 6.77 -13.07
CA PHE A 202 -18.89 6.50 -11.88
C PHE A 202 -20.37 6.40 -12.19
N LYS A 203 -20.84 7.02 -13.30
CA LYS A 203 -22.23 6.92 -13.77
C LYS A 203 -22.47 5.68 -14.64
N ASP A 204 -21.42 5.04 -15.11
CA ASP A 204 -21.55 3.81 -15.88
C ASP A 204 -22.18 2.70 -15.02
N LYS A 205 -23.18 2.00 -15.57
CA LYS A 205 -23.95 1.00 -14.84
C LYS A 205 -23.14 -0.22 -14.42
N GLN A 206 -22.07 -0.56 -15.14
CA GLN A 206 -21.22 -1.70 -14.82
C GLN A 206 -19.95 -1.28 -14.08
N LEU A 207 -19.25 -0.26 -14.55
CA LEU A 207 -17.99 0.21 -13.97
C LEU A 207 -18.21 0.97 -12.66
N GLY A 208 -19.24 1.79 -12.54
CA GLY A 208 -19.50 2.61 -11.36
C GLY A 208 -19.55 1.79 -10.06
N PRO A 209 -20.39 0.74 -9.97
CA PRO A 209 -20.42 -0.11 -8.78
C PRO A 209 -19.08 -0.79 -8.48
N MET A 210 -18.31 -1.22 -9.51
CA MET A 210 -17.00 -1.84 -9.32
C MET A 210 -15.95 -0.84 -8.80
N LEU A 211 -16.01 0.42 -9.21
CA LEU A 211 -15.14 1.49 -8.68
C LEU A 211 -15.49 1.82 -7.22
N TRP A 212 -16.78 1.83 -6.87
CA TRP A 212 -17.20 1.97 -5.47
C TRP A 212 -16.79 0.77 -4.61
N GLN A 213 -16.84 -0.45 -5.13
CA GLN A 213 -16.30 -1.63 -4.49
C GLN A 213 -14.79 -1.49 -4.25
N PHE A 214 -14.05 -1.02 -5.26
CA PHE A 214 -12.62 -0.79 -5.12
C PHE A 214 -12.31 0.29 -4.07
N PHE A 215 -13.09 1.37 -4.03
CA PHE A 215 -12.96 2.39 -2.99
C PHE A 215 -13.26 1.82 -1.60
N ALA A 216 -14.35 1.09 -1.44
CA ALA A 216 -14.72 0.46 -0.16
C ALA A 216 -13.62 -0.50 0.34
N PHE A 217 -13.06 -1.31 -0.56
CA PHE A 217 -11.92 -2.17 -0.26
C PHE A 217 -10.69 -1.38 0.18
N THR A 218 -10.26 -0.39 -0.62
CA THR A 218 -9.04 0.38 -0.32
C THR A 218 -9.20 1.22 0.93
N PHE A 219 -10.40 1.70 1.22
CA PHE A 219 -10.70 2.44 2.44
C PHE A 219 -10.61 1.55 3.68
N ALA A 220 -11.25 0.37 3.66
CA ALA A 220 -11.16 -0.61 4.75
C ALA A 220 -9.70 -1.07 4.97
N PHE A 221 -8.98 -1.35 3.89
CA PHE A 221 -7.57 -1.72 3.92
C PHE A 221 -6.69 -0.61 4.54
N SER A 222 -6.86 0.64 4.09
CA SER A 222 -6.12 1.78 4.64
C SER A 222 -6.46 2.05 6.11
N THR A 223 -7.73 1.88 6.50
CA THR A 223 -8.17 1.98 7.90
C THR A 223 -7.45 0.96 8.77
N PHE A 224 -7.33 -0.30 8.30
CA PHE A 224 -6.60 -1.34 9.01
C PHE A 224 -5.12 -0.98 9.17
N PHE A 225 -4.42 -0.72 8.07
CA PHE A 225 -2.98 -0.48 8.11
C PHE A 225 -2.58 0.76 8.90
N SER A 226 -3.38 1.82 8.87
CA SER A 226 -3.07 3.06 9.58
C SER A 226 -3.42 3.03 11.07
N GLY A 227 -4.43 2.27 11.46
CA GLY A 227 -4.94 2.27 12.83
C GLY A 227 -4.54 1.05 13.67
N PHE A 228 -4.16 -0.07 13.02
CA PHE A 228 -3.98 -1.34 13.72
C PHE A 228 -2.92 -1.30 14.82
N ALA A 229 -1.79 -0.63 14.60
CA ALA A 229 -0.72 -0.54 15.61
C ALA A 229 -1.22 0.12 16.90
N LEU A 230 -1.87 1.27 16.77
CA LEU A 230 -2.44 2.01 17.91
C LEU A 230 -3.64 1.30 18.55
N PHE A 231 -4.45 0.61 17.76
CA PHE A 231 -5.53 -0.24 18.24
C PHE A 231 -4.98 -1.39 19.08
N ALA A 232 -3.96 -2.09 18.56
CA ALA A 232 -3.38 -3.26 19.20
C ALA A 232 -2.71 -2.90 20.52
N GLU A 233 -1.99 -1.78 20.59
CA GLU A 233 -1.38 -1.26 21.81
C GLU A 233 -2.41 -1.05 22.94
N ARG A 234 -3.56 -0.47 22.59
CA ARG A 234 -4.62 -0.12 23.55
C ARG A 234 -5.53 -1.28 23.93
N ARG A 235 -5.50 -2.36 23.17
CA ARG A 235 -6.44 -3.50 23.32
C ARG A 235 -5.78 -4.74 23.87
N PHE A 236 -4.50 -4.97 23.58
CA PHE A 236 -3.81 -6.22 23.89
C PHE A 236 -2.59 -5.98 24.78
N THR A 237 -2.37 -6.94 25.67
CA THR A 237 -1.17 -7.01 26.50
C THR A 237 -0.47 -8.34 26.27
N HIS A 238 0.87 -8.33 26.28
CA HIS A 238 1.70 -9.52 26.22
C HIS A 238 2.73 -9.44 27.35
N ASN A 239 2.83 -10.48 28.19
CA ASN A 239 3.72 -10.51 29.36
C ASN A 239 3.57 -9.28 30.29
N GLY A 240 2.33 -8.79 30.46
CA GLY A 240 2.04 -7.65 31.35
C GLY A 240 2.30 -6.26 30.73
N SER A 241 2.79 -6.19 29.50
CA SER A 241 3.02 -4.93 28.79
C SER A 241 2.07 -4.76 27.59
N PRO A 242 1.66 -3.53 27.24
CA PRO A 242 0.91 -3.28 26.02
C PRO A 242 1.67 -3.75 24.78
N PHE A 243 0.94 -4.07 23.70
CA PHE A 243 1.59 -4.40 22.43
C PHE A 243 2.42 -3.21 21.94
N GLY A 244 3.63 -3.52 21.50
CA GLY A 244 4.56 -2.56 20.92
C GLY A 244 4.88 -2.89 19.46
N THR A 245 5.92 -2.24 18.93
CA THR A 245 6.42 -2.46 17.56
C THR A 245 6.73 -3.94 17.29
N LYS A 246 7.23 -4.67 18.31
CA LYS A 246 7.57 -6.10 18.21
C LYS A 246 6.35 -6.96 17.90
N GLU A 247 5.32 -6.88 18.73
CA GLU A 247 4.11 -7.70 18.60
C GLU A 247 3.35 -7.35 17.32
N VAL A 248 3.19 -6.05 17.05
CA VAL A 248 2.56 -5.55 15.81
C VAL A 248 3.37 -5.98 14.58
N GLY A 249 4.70 -5.94 14.65
CA GLY A 249 5.58 -6.42 13.58
C GLY A 249 5.34 -7.90 13.27
N TYR A 250 5.21 -8.75 14.29
CA TYR A 250 4.93 -10.18 14.11
C TYR A 250 3.52 -10.45 13.54
N VAL A 251 2.52 -9.67 13.95
CA VAL A 251 1.16 -9.77 13.37
C VAL A 251 1.18 -9.39 11.91
N PHE A 252 1.89 -8.33 11.52
CA PHE A 252 2.02 -7.96 10.11
C PHE A 252 2.87 -8.97 9.31
N ALA A 253 3.91 -9.57 9.90
CA ALA A 253 4.66 -10.65 9.27
C ALA A 253 3.78 -11.90 9.03
N PHE A 254 2.92 -12.25 9.99
CA PHE A 254 1.90 -13.29 9.83
C PHE A 254 0.95 -12.97 8.67
N SER A 255 0.46 -11.72 8.58
CA SER A 255 -0.32 -11.25 7.43
C SER A 255 0.46 -11.38 6.12
N GLY A 256 1.72 -10.96 6.10
CA GLY A 256 2.59 -11.07 4.94
C GLY A 256 2.75 -12.51 4.46
N LEU A 257 2.92 -13.46 5.39
CA LEU A 257 3.03 -14.90 5.07
C LEU A 257 1.77 -15.40 4.37
N ILE A 258 0.58 -15.11 4.91
CA ILE A 258 -0.70 -15.49 4.28
C ILE A 258 -0.81 -14.85 2.89
N GLY A 259 -0.46 -13.56 2.77
CA GLY A 259 -0.48 -12.83 1.50
C GLY A 259 0.41 -13.48 0.45
N VAL A 260 1.64 -13.87 0.80
CA VAL A 260 2.59 -14.55 -0.11
C VAL A 260 2.05 -15.93 -0.52
N LEU A 261 1.53 -16.72 0.40
CA LEU A 261 0.97 -18.04 0.08
C LEU A 261 -0.20 -17.95 -0.90
N ILE A 262 -1.07 -16.97 -0.72
CA ILE A 262 -2.25 -16.80 -1.59
C ILE A 262 -1.85 -16.19 -2.93
N GLN A 263 -1.14 -15.07 -2.94
CA GLN A 263 -0.81 -14.35 -4.18
C GLN A 263 0.33 -15.02 -4.96
N GLY A 264 1.29 -15.64 -4.27
CA GLY A 264 2.44 -16.31 -4.89
C GLY A 264 2.13 -17.66 -5.53
N GLY A 265 1.09 -18.36 -5.08
CA GLY A 265 0.77 -19.68 -5.62
C GLY A 265 -0.71 -20.03 -5.67
N GLY A 266 -1.53 -19.51 -4.74
CA GLY A 266 -2.92 -19.92 -4.58
C GLY A 266 -3.90 -19.18 -5.50
N ILE A 267 -3.66 -17.91 -5.84
CA ILE A 267 -4.63 -17.07 -6.52
C ILE A 267 -5.04 -17.62 -7.89
N GLY A 268 -4.11 -18.15 -8.68
CA GLY A 268 -4.43 -18.73 -9.98
C GLY A 268 -5.35 -19.95 -9.90
N SER A 269 -5.14 -20.82 -8.90
CA SER A 269 -5.98 -21.99 -8.65
C SER A 269 -7.36 -21.57 -8.15
N LEU A 270 -7.43 -20.55 -7.26
CA LEU A 270 -8.68 -20.02 -6.75
C LEU A 270 -9.51 -19.36 -7.86
N VAL A 271 -8.89 -18.60 -8.76
CA VAL A 271 -9.57 -18.00 -9.91
C VAL A 271 -10.11 -19.07 -10.85
N LYS A 272 -9.34 -20.13 -11.13
CA LYS A 272 -9.80 -21.25 -11.97
C LYS A 272 -10.99 -22.00 -11.32
N ALA A 273 -10.97 -22.19 -10.00
CA ALA A 273 -12.00 -22.95 -9.29
C ALA A 273 -13.29 -22.15 -9.09
N PHE A 274 -13.21 -20.88 -8.75
CA PHE A 274 -14.35 -20.07 -8.31
C PHE A 274 -14.73 -18.95 -9.28
N GLY A 275 -13.81 -18.50 -10.12
CA GLY A 275 -13.95 -17.30 -10.94
C GLY A 275 -13.83 -16.00 -10.15
N GLU A 276 -13.48 -14.91 -10.83
CA GLU A 276 -13.17 -13.61 -10.21
C GLU A 276 -14.35 -13.02 -9.44
N SER A 277 -15.57 -13.10 -9.99
CA SER A 277 -16.77 -12.54 -9.36
C SER A 277 -17.12 -13.21 -8.02
N ARG A 278 -16.94 -14.54 -7.90
CA ARG A 278 -17.15 -15.24 -6.63
C ARG A 278 -16.04 -14.91 -5.64
N LEU A 279 -14.80 -14.79 -6.10
CA LEU A 279 -13.67 -14.38 -5.25
C LEU A 279 -13.87 -12.98 -4.68
N VAL A 280 -14.43 -12.04 -5.44
CA VAL A 280 -14.77 -10.71 -4.93
C VAL A 280 -15.82 -10.81 -3.81
N LYS A 281 -16.86 -11.64 -3.96
CA LYS A 281 -17.85 -11.88 -2.89
C LYS A 281 -17.22 -12.48 -1.64
N MET A 282 -16.40 -13.52 -1.81
CA MET A 282 -15.71 -14.18 -0.71
C MET A 282 -14.74 -13.22 -0.01
N GLY A 283 -14.01 -12.41 -0.78
CA GLY A 283 -13.06 -11.45 -0.25
C GLY A 283 -13.72 -10.38 0.63
N PHE A 284 -14.83 -9.78 0.17
CA PHE A 284 -15.56 -8.83 0.99
C PHE A 284 -16.17 -9.48 2.23
N LEU A 285 -16.76 -10.67 2.11
CA LEU A 285 -17.36 -11.39 3.23
C LEU A 285 -16.32 -11.74 4.30
N THR A 286 -15.19 -12.31 3.90
CA THR A 286 -14.12 -12.69 4.84
C THR A 286 -13.50 -11.46 5.51
N MET A 287 -13.30 -10.35 4.78
CA MET A 287 -12.86 -9.11 5.39
C MET A 287 -13.90 -8.52 6.35
N ALA A 288 -15.19 -8.52 5.99
CA ALA A 288 -16.25 -8.03 6.86
C ALA A 288 -16.32 -8.82 8.17
N VAL A 289 -16.26 -10.16 8.09
CA VAL A 289 -16.22 -11.04 9.26
C VAL A 289 -14.95 -10.81 10.08
N GLY A 290 -13.79 -10.70 9.43
CA GLY A 290 -12.52 -10.41 10.10
C GLY A 290 -12.55 -9.11 10.89
N PHE A 291 -13.07 -8.03 10.31
CA PHE A 291 -13.25 -6.73 10.99
C PHE A 291 -14.30 -6.81 12.11
N ALA A 292 -15.40 -7.50 11.89
CA ALA A 292 -16.43 -7.71 12.92
C ALA A 292 -15.86 -8.47 14.13
N LEU A 293 -15.10 -9.53 13.89
CA LEU A 293 -14.38 -10.24 14.95
C LEU A 293 -13.38 -9.33 15.65
N LEU A 294 -12.58 -8.56 14.90
CA LEU A 294 -11.58 -7.64 15.45
C LEU A 294 -12.21 -6.61 16.41
N SER A 295 -13.46 -6.20 16.17
CA SER A 295 -14.16 -5.22 17.03
C SER A 295 -14.40 -5.72 18.46
N GLY A 296 -14.58 -7.04 18.64
CA GLY A 296 -14.88 -7.67 19.93
C GLY A 296 -13.74 -8.50 20.54
N VAL A 297 -12.61 -8.61 19.86
CA VAL A 297 -11.51 -9.50 20.28
C VAL A 297 -10.70 -8.92 21.44
N HIS A 298 -10.36 -9.79 22.41
CA HIS A 298 -9.51 -9.47 23.57
C HIS A 298 -8.37 -10.47 23.78
N ALA A 299 -8.35 -11.60 23.05
CA ALA A 299 -7.34 -12.63 23.19
C ALA A 299 -6.55 -12.83 21.89
N ILE A 300 -5.24 -13.09 22.02
CA ILE A 300 -4.30 -13.20 20.90
C ILE A 300 -4.71 -14.27 19.87
N PRO A 301 -5.20 -15.48 20.24
CA PRO A 301 -5.61 -16.47 19.24
C PRO A 301 -6.74 -15.97 18.33
N TYR A 302 -7.73 -15.27 18.90
CA TYR A 302 -8.83 -14.71 18.12
C TYR A 302 -8.40 -13.48 17.30
N LEU A 303 -7.39 -12.72 17.79
CA LEU A 303 -6.75 -11.69 17.00
C LEU A 303 -6.11 -12.28 15.73
N LEU A 304 -5.33 -13.35 15.86
CA LEU A 304 -4.71 -14.02 14.72
C LEU A 304 -5.73 -14.58 13.75
N LEU A 305 -6.84 -15.13 14.24
CA LEU A 305 -7.97 -15.57 13.40
C LEU A 305 -8.58 -14.40 12.63
N ALA A 306 -8.88 -13.28 13.30
CA ALA A 306 -9.43 -12.09 12.66
C ALA A 306 -8.47 -11.54 11.58
N ILE A 307 -7.18 -11.42 11.90
CA ILE A 307 -6.14 -10.99 10.97
C ILE A 307 -6.00 -11.97 9.80
N GLY A 308 -6.05 -13.26 10.05
CA GLY A 308 -6.03 -14.30 9.01
C GLY A 308 -7.17 -14.12 8.01
N LEU A 309 -8.40 -13.90 8.49
CA LEU A 309 -9.57 -13.64 7.64
C LEU A 309 -9.45 -12.33 6.86
N LEU A 310 -8.98 -11.24 7.51
CA LEU A 310 -8.74 -9.95 6.86
C LEU A 310 -7.72 -10.07 5.74
N THR A 311 -6.61 -10.75 6.03
CA THR A 311 -5.52 -10.92 5.07
C THR A 311 -5.91 -11.83 3.92
N PHE A 312 -6.57 -12.97 4.21
CA PHE A 312 -7.11 -13.85 3.17
C PHE A 312 -8.05 -13.08 2.24
N GLY A 313 -9.02 -12.36 2.81
CA GLY A 313 -9.96 -11.56 2.04
C GLY A 313 -9.28 -10.51 1.17
N SER A 314 -8.35 -9.73 1.72
CA SER A 314 -7.65 -8.70 0.96
C SER A 314 -6.74 -9.27 -0.13
N ALA A 315 -6.10 -10.41 0.12
CA ALA A 315 -5.19 -11.06 -0.83
C ALA A 315 -5.91 -11.59 -2.08
N ILE A 316 -7.16 -12.02 -1.96
CA ILE A 316 -7.98 -12.45 -3.11
C ILE A 316 -8.76 -11.30 -3.74
N LEU A 317 -9.20 -10.33 -2.94
CA LEU A 317 -10.09 -9.26 -3.38
C LEU A 317 -9.40 -8.28 -4.33
N ARG A 318 -8.19 -7.81 -3.96
CA ARG A 318 -7.44 -6.83 -4.74
C ARG A 318 -7.18 -7.27 -6.20
N PRO A 319 -6.58 -8.44 -6.46
CA PRO A 319 -6.33 -8.89 -7.82
C PRO A 319 -7.62 -9.19 -8.59
N SER A 320 -8.63 -9.79 -7.94
CA SER A 320 -9.89 -10.13 -8.59
C SER A 320 -10.70 -8.89 -8.99
N LEU A 321 -10.78 -7.86 -8.13
CA LEU A 321 -11.41 -6.58 -8.47
C LEU A 321 -10.67 -5.86 -9.60
N THR A 322 -9.34 -5.82 -9.54
CA THR A 322 -8.53 -5.20 -10.59
C THR A 322 -8.75 -5.88 -11.93
N ALA A 323 -8.77 -7.22 -11.95
CA ALA A 323 -9.03 -7.99 -13.15
C ALA A 323 -10.45 -7.72 -13.71
N LEU A 324 -11.48 -7.75 -12.86
CA LEU A 324 -12.87 -7.47 -13.28
C LEU A 324 -12.99 -6.06 -13.87
N ILE A 325 -12.48 -5.04 -13.19
CA ILE A 325 -12.54 -3.64 -13.66
C ILE A 325 -11.84 -3.50 -15.01
N THR A 326 -10.64 -4.08 -15.16
CA THR A 326 -9.86 -3.97 -16.40
C THR A 326 -10.50 -4.76 -17.56
N THR A 327 -11.10 -5.92 -17.28
CA THR A 327 -11.78 -6.75 -18.31
C THR A 327 -13.05 -6.06 -18.83
N HIS A 328 -13.79 -5.33 -17.99
CA HIS A 328 -14.98 -4.58 -18.40
C HIS A 328 -14.64 -3.20 -18.98
N THR A 329 -13.36 -2.87 -19.09
CA THR A 329 -12.90 -1.59 -19.64
C THR A 329 -12.32 -1.80 -21.05
N PRO A 330 -12.76 -1.04 -22.07
CA PRO A 330 -12.16 -1.09 -23.40
C PRO A 330 -10.65 -0.81 -23.33
N ARG A 331 -9.87 -1.50 -24.18
CA ARG A 331 -8.38 -1.43 -24.14
C ARG A 331 -7.83 -0.01 -24.16
N HIS A 332 -8.40 0.88 -24.97
CA HIS A 332 -7.98 2.28 -25.08
C HIS A 332 -8.25 3.12 -23.81
N ARG A 333 -9.13 2.66 -22.89
CA ARG A 333 -9.46 3.35 -21.63
C ARG A 333 -8.81 2.70 -20.39
N GLN A 334 -8.14 1.55 -20.54
CA GLN A 334 -7.58 0.83 -19.38
C GLN A 334 -6.58 1.67 -18.59
N GLY A 335 -5.71 2.43 -19.24
CA GLY A 335 -4.77 3.33 -18.54
C GLY A 335 -5.47 4.39 -17.70
N MET A 336 -6.55 4.97 -18.23
CA MET A 336 -7.37 5.96 -17.50
C MET A 336 -8.01 5.31 -16.24
N ILE A 337 -8.60 4.13 -16.38
CA ILE A 337 -9.25 3.43 -15.26
C ILE A 337 -8.25 3.02 -14.18
N ILE A 338 -7.07 2.54 -14.56
CA ILE A 338 -5.98 2.23 -13.59
C ILE A 338 -5.57 3.50 -12.84
N GLY A 339 -5.43 4.64 -13.54
CA GLY A 339 -5.17 5.93 -12.90
C GLY A 339 -6.27 6.36 -11.94
N MET A 340 -7.55 6.09 -12.27
CA MET A 340 -8.69 6.35 -11.37
C MET A 340 -8.63 5.46 -10.12
N MET A 341 -8.35 4.17 -10.27
CA MET A 341 -8.17 3.24 -9.15
C MET A 341 -7.03 3.72 -8.23
N GLN A 342 -5.93 4.19 -8.80
CA GLN A 342 -4.83 4.76 -8.02
C GLN A 342 -5.25 6.03 -7.27
N SER A 343 -6.04 6.90 -7.89
CA SER A 343 -6.59 8.10 -7.22
C SER A 343 -7.53 7.73 -6.06
N LEU A 344 -8.41 6.73 -6.23
CA LEU A 344 -9.28 6.22 -5.17
C LEU A 344 -8.47 5.64 -4.00
N MET A 345 -7.40 4.92 -4.30
CA MET A 345 -6.48 4.40 -3.29
C MET A 345 -5.80 5.54 -2.52
N SER A 346 -5.32 6.57 -3.20
CA SER A 346 -4.71 7.74 -2.57
C SER A 346 -5.69 8.50 -1.67
N ILE A 347 -6.94 8.70 -2.12
CA ILE A 347 -7.99 9.32 -1.30
C ILE A 347 -8.24 8.49 -0.04
N SER A 348 -8.29 7.16 -0.17
CA SER A 348 -8.42 6.26 0.98
C SER A 348 -7.25 6.39 1.96
N GLN A 349 -6.02 6.48 1.45
CA GLN A 349 -4.81 6.66 2.26
C GLN A 349 -4.71 8.04 2.92
N ILE A 350 -5.42 9.04 2.43
CA ILE A 350 -5.51 10.37 3.05
C ILE A 350 -6.58 10.39 4.14
N ILE A 351 -7.77 9.88 3.85
CA ILE A 351 -8.93 10.05 4.73
C ILE A 351 -8.96 8.99 5.85
N ALA A 352 -8.67 7.74 5.53
CA ALA A 352 -8.79 6.64 6.49
C ALA A 352 -7.88 6.80 7.73
N PRO A 353 -6.61 7.24 7.62
CA PRO A 353 -5.77 7.45 8.80
C PRO A 353 -6.28 8.56 9.73
N ILE A 354 -6.86 9.63 9.18
CA ILE A 354 -7.44 10.72 9.98
C ILE A 354 -8.61 10.20 10.80
N ILE A 355 -9.51 9.45 10.17
CA ILE A 355 -10.66 8.85 10.86
C ILE A 355 -10.20 7.81 11.89
N ALA A 356 -9.26 6.94 11.52
CA ALA A 356 -8.71 5.96 12.43
C ALA A 356 -8.08 6.61 13.66
N GLY A 357 -7.24 7.63 13.47
CA GLY A 357 -6.60 8.36 14.55
C GLY A 357 -7.61 9.05 15.48
N PHE A 358 -8.69 9.63 14.91
CA PHE A 358 -9.77 10.24 15.68
C PHE A 358 -10.50 9.20 16.55
N LEU A 359 -10.93 8.08 15.97
CA LEU A 359 -11.68 7.03 16.68
C LEU A 359 -10.84 6.37 17.77
N ILE A 360 -9.56 6.15 17.52
CA ILE A 360 -8.66 5.55 18.49
C ILE A 360 -8.38 6.52 19.64
N GLN A 361 -8.18 7.82 19.36
CA GLN A 361 -7.98 8.82 20.41
C GLN A 361 -9.18 8.95 21.34
N THR A 362 -10.38 8.85 20.79
CA THR A 362 -11.63 8.91 21.57
C THR A 362 -12.01 7.57 22.22
N GLN A 363 -11.10 6.59 22.21
CA GLN A 363 -11.28 5.24 22.77
C GLN A 363 -12.41 4.42 22.12
N PHE A 364 -12.91 4.82 20.95
CA PHE A 364 -13.89 4.07 20.18
C PHE A 364 -13.22 2.93 19.37
N LEU A 365 -12.44 2.08 20.05
CA LEU A 365 -11.64 1.02 19.43
C LEU A 365 -12.50 0.01 18.65
N SER A 366 -13.61 -0.42 19.25
CA SER A 366 -14.55 -1.34 18.60
C SER A 366 -15.23 -0.70 17.39
N THR A 367 -15.57 0.59 17.48
CA THR A 367 -16.16 1.36 16.38
C THR A 367 -15.19 1.51 15.21
N TRP A 368 -13.90 1.71 15.49
CA TRP A 368 -12.87 1.76 14.45
C TRP A 368 -12.82 0.45 13.65
N ALA A 369 -12.75 -0.69 14.34
CA ALA A 369 -12.75 -1.99 13.68
C ALA A 369 -14.08 -2.25 12.94
N PHE A 370 -15.22 -1.94 13.59
CA PHE A 370 -16.54 -2.15 13.00
C PHE A 370 -16.79 -1.27 11.77
N ALA A 371 -16.22 -0.07 11.70
CA ALA A 371 -16.28 0.78 10.51
C ALA A 371 -15.67 0.08 9.28
N GLY A 372 -14.53 -0.62 9.43
CA GLY A 372 -13.97 -1.45 8.38
C GLY A 372 -14.93 -2.55 7.91
N SER A 373 -15.65 -3.19 8.84
CA SER A 373 -16.69 -4.18 8.52
C SER A 373 -17.83 -3.58 7.69
N ILE A 374 -18.29 -2.38 8.04
CA ILE A 374 -19.35 -1.67 7.30
C ILE A 374 -18.91 -1.39 5.86
N PHE A 375 -17.70 -0.86 5.64
CA PHE A 375 -17.20 -0.62 4.28
C PHE A 375 -17.11 -1.90 3.46
N CYS A 376 -16.66 -3.00 4.07
CA CYS A 376 -16.63 -4.30 3.40
C CYS A 376 -18.05 -4.83 3.10
N ALA A 377 -19.01 -4.66 4.01
CA ALA A 377 -20.41 -5.04 3.81
C ALA A 377 -21.06 -4.22 2.68
N VAL A 378 -20.80 -2.91 2.61
CA VAL A 378 -21.23 -2.05 1.51
C VAL A 378 -20.64 -2.53 0.19
N GLY A 379 -19.34 -2.81 0.14
CA GLY A 379 -18.68 -3.36 -1.05
C GLY A 379 -19.31 -4.70 -1.49
N TRP A 380 -19.65 -5.56 -0.54
CA TRP A 380 -20.35 -6.82 -0.80
C TRP A 380 -21.77 -6.60 -1.34
N ALA A 381 -22.54 -5.68 -0.75
CA ALA A 381 -23.90 -5.37 -1.19
C ALA A 381 -23.94 -4.80 -2.62
N LEU A 382 -22.96 -4.01 -3.01
CA LEU A 382 -22.85 -3.45 -4.37
C LEU A 382 -22.66 -4.53 -5.46
N ILE A 383 -22.30 -5.77 -5.09
CA ILE A 383 -22.18 -6.87 -6.06
C ILE A 383 -23.54 -7.29 -6.61
N SER A 384 -24.62 -7.12 -5.85
CA SER A 384 -25.98 -7.43 -6.32
C SER A 384 -26.47 -6.47 -7.40
N VAL A 385 -25.87 -5.29 -7.50
CA VAL A 385 -26.22 -4.24 -8.47
C VAL A 385 -25.47 -4.44 -9.81
N THR A 386 -24.40 -5.26 -9.81
CA THR A 386 -23.57 -5.53 -11.01
C THR A 386 -24.03 -6.75 -11.81
N LYS A 387 -25.18 -7.33 -11.48
CA LYS A 387 -25.88 -8.33 -12.28
C LYS A 387 -26.83 -7.64 -13.24
#